data_8d55b7650f4103f638bb2e533716128f
#
_entry.id   8d55b7650f4103f638bb2e533716128f
#
_cell.length_a   1.000
_cell.length_b   1.000
_cell.length_c   1.000
_cell.angle_alpha   90.00
_cell.angle_beta   90.00
_cell.angle_gamma   90.00
#
_symmetry.space_group_name_H-M   'P 1'
#
loop_
_entity.id
_entity.type
_entity.pdbx_description
1 polymer ?
#
loop_
_entity_poly.entity_id
_entity_poly.type
_entity_poly.pdbx_seq_one_letter_code
_entity_poly.pdbx_strand_id
1 'polypeptide(L)'
;MNLDRVNEIIDNYGADRTNALAILQDIQREYNYLPRETLELAAQRLEITPGEIYRLATFFKAFSLQPKGEYMCRVCLGTACHVRGGPRILEALERELGIRAGQTTADGKFSLEVVRCLGACALGPIMVVNEEPHAYMSADKAIGLIAKLAAGKVEGRGRETGPSGEAPAGTVGRPARAAEAARPPVDLSSVPPAG
;
A
#
# COMPACT_ATOMS: atom_id res chain seq x y z
N MET A 1 21.44 -3.03 9.02
CA MET A 1 20.04 -3.44 9.26
C MET A 1 19.95 -3.96 10.69
N ASN A 2 18.96 -3.53 11.47
CA ASN A 2 18.84 -3.91 12.88
C ASN A 2 17.88 -5.10 13.03
N LEU A 3 18.41 -6.32 13.14
CA LEU A 3 17.62 -7.54 13.31
C LEU A 3 16.93 -7.62 14.69
N ASP A 4 17.44 -6.90 15.69
CA ASP A 4 16.82 -6.85 17.01
C ASP A 4 15.43 -6.22 16.95
N ARG A 5 15.28 -5.19 16.09
CA ARG A 5 13.98 -4.56 15.84
C ARG A 5 12.98 -5.52 15.20
N VAL A 6 13.44 -6.40 14.31
CA VAL A 6 12.59 -7.45 13.72
C VAL A 6 12.15 -8.45 14.77
N ASN A 7 13.06 -8.83 15.69
CA ASN A 7 12.70 -9.72 16.80
C ASN A 7 11.65 -9.09 17.71
N GLU A 8 11.78 -7.80 18.06
CA GLU A 8 10.77 -7.08 18.85
C GLU A 8 9.40 -7.08 18.15
N ILE A 9 9.38 -6.83 16.84
CA ILE A 9 8.13 -6.89 16.07
C ILE A 9 7.50 -8.27 16.18
N ILE A 10 8.27 -9.34 15.99
CA ILE A 10 7.76 -10.71 16.05
C ILE A 10 7.27 -11.05 17.48
N ASP A 11 8.01 -10.64 18.50
CA ASP A 11 7.68 -10.89 19.90
C ASP A 11 6.38 -10.20 20.32
N ASN A 12 6.09 -9.01 19.80
CA ASN A 12 4.81 -8.30 20.02
C ASN A 12 3.59 -9.09 19.55
N TYR A 13 3.77 -9.98 18.57
CA TYR A 13 2.72 -10.88 18.07
C TYR A 13 2.81 -12.30 18.66
N GLY A 14 3.64 -12.50 19.71
CA GLY A 14 3.81 -13.79 20.38
C GLY A 14 4.45 -14.86 19.49
N ALA A 15 5.15 -14.48 18.42
CA ALA A 15 5.74 -15.37 17.42
C ALA A 15 4.72 -16.38 16.84
N ASP A 16 3.45 -16.00 16.76
CA ASP A 16 2.39 -16.85 16.23
C ASP A 16 2.36 -16.77 14.70
N ARG A 17 2.45 -17.93 14.04
CA ARG A 17 2.38 -18.07 12.58
C ARG A 17 1.08 -17.51 11.97
N THR A 18 -0.01 -17.46 12.72
CA THR A 18 -1.28 -16.90 12.25
C THR A 18 -1.18 -15.39 12.00
N ASN A 19 -0.24 -14.73 12.68
CA ASN A 19 0.03 -13.30 12.57
C ASN A 19 1.10 -12.96 11.51
N ALA A 20 1.56 -13.94 10.71
CA ALA A 20 2.64 -13.75 9.74
C ALA A 20 2.41 -12.53 8.83
N LEU A 21 1.17 -12.33 8.37
CA LEU A 21 0.83 -11.19 7.51
C LEU A 21 1.00 -9.84 8.21
N ALA A 22 0.55 -9.72 9.46
CA ALA A 22 0.68 -8.50 10.26
C ALA A 22 2.15 -8.21 10.59
N ILE A 23 2.91 -9.24 10.93
CA ILE A 23 4.36 -9.15 11.16
C ILE A 23 5.08 -8.62 9.92
N LEU A 24 4.77 -9.18 8.72
CA LEU A 24 5.35 -8.70 7.46
C LEU A 24 4.96 -7.26 7.15
N GLN A 25 3.74 -6.83 7.49
CA GLN A 25 3.30 -5.45 7.32
C GLN A 25 4.10 -4.49 8.20
N ASP A 26 4.36 -4.86 9.45
CA ASP A 26 5.13 -4.02 10.38
C ASP A 26 6.62 -3.98 9.98
N ILE A 27 7.19 -5.12 9.55
CA ILE A 27 8.56 -5.15 9.00
C ILE A 27 8.66 -4.24 7.77
N GLN A 28 7.70 -4.32 6.85
CA GLN A 28 7.70 -3.44 5.68
C GLN A 28 7.49 -1.97 6.03
N ARG A 29 6.70 -1.68 7.05
CA ARG A 29 6.53 -0.30 7.55
C ARG A 29 7.83 0.24 8.13
N GLU A 30 8.61 -0.57 8.81
CA GLU A 30 9.90 -0.19 9.39
C GLU A 30 10.98 0.06 8.32
N TYR A 31 11.10 -0.85 7.34
CA TYR A 31 12.22 -0.85 6.37
C TYR A 31 11.83 -0.32 4.98
N ASN A 32 10.57 -0.01 4.70
CA ASN A 32 9.99 0.34 3.38
C ASN A 32 9.90 -0.82 2.37
N TYR A 33 10.48 -1.97 2.68
CA TYR A 33 10.45 -3.20 1.89
C TYR A 33 10.69 -4.39 2.82
N LEU A 34 10.64 -5.59 2.27
CA LEU A 34 10.93 -6.82 3.01
C LEU A 34 12.32 -7.34 2.62
N PRO A 35 13.36 -7.01 3.40
CA PRO A 35 14.70 -7.55 3.17
C PRO A 35 14.72 -9.07 3.29
N ARG A 36 15.60 -9.72 2.52
CA ARG A 36 15.70 -11.19 2.52
C ARG A 36 16.00 -11.75 3.93
N GLU A 37 16.93 -11.11 4.63
CA GLU A 37 17.35 -11.54 5.96
C GLU A 37 16.20 -11.46 6.98
N THR A 38 15.32 -10.45 6.86
CA THR A 38 14.15 -10.33 7.74
C THR A 38 13.11 -11.39 7.46
N LEU A 39 12.94 -11.78 6.18
CA LEU A 39 12.05 -12.88 5.80
C LEU A 39 12.57 -14.23 6.32
N GLU A 40 13.87 -14.47 6.20
CA GLU A 40 14.50 -15.70 6.71
C GLU A 40 14.37 -15.79 8.23
N LEU A 41 14.63 -14.69 8.95
CA LEU A 41 14.45 -14.62 10.40
C LEU A 41 12.98 -14.83 10.81
N ALA A 42 12.05 -14.18 10.12
CA ALA A 42 10.62 -14.34 10.38
C ALA A 42 10.16 -15.77 10.12
N ALA A 43 10.63 -16.42 9.04
CA ALA A 43 10.33 -17.82 8.76
C ALA A 43 10.79 -18.74 9.89
N GLN A 44 12.03 -18.55 10.37
CA GLN A 44 12.60 -19.32 11.45
C GLN A 44 11.82 -19.15 12.77
N ARG A 45 11.51 -17.89 13.13
CA ARG A 45 10.83 -17.57 14.39
C ARG A 45 9.36 -18.01 14.41
N LEU A 46 8.69 -18.00 13.25
CA LEU A 46 7.30 -18.41 13.10
C LEU A 46 7.14 -19.91 12.81
N GLU A 47 8.24 -20.66 12.76
CA GLU A 47 8.27 -22.09 12.42
C GLU A 47 7.52 -22.43 11.10
N ILE A 48 7.66 -21.54 10.11
CA ILE A 48 7.13 -21.74 8.75
C ILE A 48 8.26 -21.89 7.74
N THR A 49 7.97 -22.51 6.61
CA THR A 49 8.99 -22.68 5.59
C THR A 49 9.34 -21.35 4.90
N PRO A 50 10.60 -21.16 4.46
CA PRO A 50 10.96 -19.99 3.65
C PRO A 50 10.06 -19.81 2.43
N GLY A 51 9.63 -20.91 1.80
CA GLY A 51 8.71 -20.86 0.66
C GLY A 51 7.34 -20.28 1.00
N GLU A 52 6.82 -20.56 2.20
CA GLU A 52 5.54 -19.99 2.65
C GLU A 52 5.64 -18.49 2.89
N ILE A 53 6.70 -18.01 3.56
CA ILE A 53 6.85 -16.58 3.83
C ILE A 53 7.10 -15.80 2.55
N TYR A 54 7.91 -16.34 1.62
CA TYR A 54 8.10 -15.73 0.29
C TYR A 54 6.81 -15.71 -0.53
N ARG A 55 5.99 -16.74 -0.45
CA ARG A 55 4.67 -16.77 -1.08
C ARG A 55 3.77 -15.65 -0.56
N LEU A 56 3.73 -15.43 0.76
CA LEU A 56 3.01 -14.30 1.35
C LEU A 56 3.56 -12.96 0.86
N ALA A 57 4.89 -12.78 0.90
CA ALA A 57 5.55 -11.56 0.50
C ALA A 57 5.37 -11.20 -0.97
N THR A 58 5.16 -12.19 -1.85
CA THR A 58 4.96 -11.98 -3.30
C THR A 58 3.50 -11.96 -3.72
N PHE A 59 2.61 -12.61 -2.97
CA PHE A 59 1.19 -12.64 -3.28
C PHE A 59 0.51 -11.29 -3.06
N PHE A 60 0.82 -10.62 -1.97
CA PHE A 60 0.20 -9.35 -1.63
C PHE A 60 0.93 -8.18 -2.29
N LYS A 61 0.23 -7.42 -3.13
CA LYS A 61 0.78 -6.24 -3.82
C LYS A 61 1.23 -5.13 -2.86
N ALA A 62 0.79 -5.19 -1.61
CA ALA A 62 1.21 -4.25 -0.57
C ALA A 62 2.67 -4.43 -0.17
N PHE A 63 3.27 -5.59 -0.44
CA PHE A 63 4.65 -5.90 -0.10
C PHE A 63 5.61 -5.60 -1.25
N SER A 64 6.84 -5.26 -0.90
CA SER A 64 7.93 -5.07 -1.84
C SER A 64 9.17 -5.80 -1.34
N LEU A 65 9.78 -6.60 -2.22
CA LEU A 65 11.07 -7.24 -1.97
C LEU A 65 12.26 -6.35 -2.40
N GLN A 66 11.96 -5.23 -3.07
CA GLN A 66 12.96 -4.27 -3.49
C GLN A 66 12.89 -3.02 -2.63
N PRO A 67 14.04 -2.40 -2.31
CA PRO A 67 14.08 -1.15 -1.57
C PRO A 67 13.20 -0.09 -2.22
N LYS A 68 12.38 0.57 -1.41
CA LYS A 68 11.58 1.72 -1.80
C LYS A 68 12.22 3.00 -1.27
N GLY A 69 12.03 4.08 -2.00
CA GLY A 69 12.51 5.39 -1.59
C GLY A 69 11.78 5.95 -0.37
N GLU A 70 12.36 6.96 0.21
CA GLU A 70 11.79 7.72 1.32
C GLU A 70 10.42 8.30 0.96
N TYR A 71 10.29 8.81 -0.27
CA TYR A 71 9.05 9.36 -0.82
C TYR A 71 8.49 8.44 -1.89
N MET A 72 7.36 7.81 -1.58
CA MET A 72 6.62 6.98 -2.52
C MET A 72 5.62 7.83 -3.29
N CYS A 73 5.92 8.14 -4.54
CA CYS A 73 5.08 8.91 -5.43
C CYS A 73 4.19 8.00 -6.27
N ARG A 74 2.89 8.05 -6.06
CA ARG A 74 1.89 7.24 -6.79
C ARG A 74 1.03 8.14 -7.67
N VAL A 75 1.07 7.94 -8.99
CA VAL A 75 0.26 8.69 -9.95
C VAL A 75 -0.96 7.88 -10.35
N CYS A 76 -2.15 8.45 -10.22
CA CYS A 76 -3.37 7.80 -10.63
C CYS A 76 -3.57 7.90 -12.14
N LEU A 77 -3.67 6.74 -12.81
CA LEU A 77 -4.01 6.61 -14.25
C LEU A 77 -5.39 5.97 -14.47
N GLY A 78 -6.27 5.99 -13.48
CA GLY A 78 -7.68 5.64 -13.69
C GLY A 78 -8.32 6.53 -14.74
N THR A 79 -9.38 6.07 -15.40
CA THR A 79 -9.99 6.72 -16.59
C THR A 79 -10.17 8.23 -16.42
N ALA A 80 -10.75 8.70 -15.32
CA ALA A 80 -10.97 10.13 -15.09
C ALA A 80 -9.66 10.93 -14.96
N CYS A 81 -8.67 10.38 -14.25
CA CYS A 81 -7.35 11.02 -14.11
C CYS A 81 -6.58 10.98 -15.44
N HIS A 82 -6.69 9.88 -16.18
CA HIS A 82 -6.05 9.70 -17.47
C HIS A 82 -6.51 10.78 -18.47
N VAL A 83 -7.82 10.96 -18.64
CA VAL A 83 -8.40 11.97 -19.54
C VAL A 83 -8.04 13.40 -19.11
N ARG A 84 -7.91 13.64 -17.80
CA ARG A 84 -7.57 14.95 -17.25
C ARG A 84 -6.07 15.25 -17.20
N GLY A 85 -5.23 14.38 -17.79
CA GLY A 85 -3.79 14.63 -17.94
C GLY A 85 -2.88 13.84 -16.98
N GLY A 86 -3.36 12.78 -16.34
CA GLY A 86 -2.55 11.86 -15.54
C GLY A 86 -1.28 11.36 -16.23
N PRO A 87 -1.32 10.96 -17.51
CA PRO A 87 -0.13 10.56 -18.26
C PRO A 87 0.93 11.65 -18.37
N ARG A 88 0.53 12.91 -18.56
CA ARG A 88 1.46 14.04 -18.64
C ARG A 88 2.18 14.28 -17.31
N ILE A 89 1.49 14.05 -16.20
CA ILE A 89 2.10 14.11 -14.85
C ILE A 89 3.14 13.02 -14.71
N LEU A 90 2.81 11.78 -15.12
CA LEU A 90 3.72 10.64 -15.05
C LEU A 90 4.98 10.90 -15.89
N GLU A 91 4.83 11.28 -17.16
CA GLU A 91 5.92 11.59 -18.09
C GLU A 91 6.83 12.71 -17.55
N ALA A 92 6.25 13.74 -16.94
CA ALA A 92 7.00 14.83 -16.34
C ALA A 92 7.84 14.34 -15.15
N LEU A 93 7.26 13.50 -14.30
CA LEU A 93 7.97 12.91 -13.15
C LEU A 93 9.05 11.92 -13.57
N GLU A 94 8.80 11.08 -14.56
CA GLU A 94 9.80 10.14 -15.11
C GLU A 94 11.02 10.89 -15.64
N ARG A 95 10.78 12.01 -16.33
CA ARG A 95 11.85 12.85 -16.86
C ARG A 95 12.62 13.59 -15.76
N GLU A 96 11.92 14.15 -14.78
CA GLU A 96 12.51 14.90 -13.67
C GLU A 96 13.33 14.01 -12.74
N LEU A 97 12.81 12.83 -12.41
CA LEU A 97 13.48 11.87 -11.51
C LEU A 97 14.49 10.96 -12.24
N GLY A 98 14.49 10.93 -13.56
CA GLY A 98 15.34 10.05 -14.36
C GLY A 98 15.06 8.56 -14.20
N ILE A 99 13.85 8.20 -13.75
CA ILE A 99 13.40 6.81 -13.51
C ILE A 99 12.07 6.56 -14.20
N ARG A 100 11.74 5.29 -14.41
CA ARG A 100 10.42 4.88 -14.90
C ARG A 100 9.50 4.46 -13.77
N ALA A 101 8.19 4.42 -14.06
CA ALA A 101 7.21 3.86 -13.14
C ALA A 101 7.60 2.44 -12.68
N GLY A 102 7.55 2.20 -11.38
CA GLY A 102 8.00 0.97 -10.72
C GLY A 102 9.44 1.01 -10.22
N GLN A 103 10.20 2.07 -10.50
CA GLN A 103 11.59 2.21 -10.10
C GLN A 103 11.78 3.20 -8.93
N THR A 104 12.95 3.11 -8.30
CA THR A 104 13.42 4.00 -7.24
C THR A 104 14.67 4.74 -7.75
N THR A 105 14.82 6.02 -7.41
CA THR A 105 16.00 6.82 -7.73
C THR A 105 17.25 6.22 -7.08
N ALA A 106 18.40 6.41 -7.70
CA ALA A 106 19.68 5.85 -7.23
C ALA A 106 20.09 6.35 -5.84
N ASP A 107 19.63 7.55 -5.46
CA ASP A 107 19.84 8.13 -4.14
C ASP A 107 18.88 7.58 -3.06
N GLY A 108 17.93 6.71 -3.45
CA GLY A 108 16.95 6.12 -2.54
C GLY A 108 15.89 7.10 -2.03
N LYS A 109 15.80 8.31 -2.58
CA LYS A 109 14.84 9.32 -2.11
C LYS A 109 13.44 9.09 -2.65
N PHE A 110 13.29 8.86 -3.95
CA PHE A 110 12.00 8.77 -4.59
C PHE A 110 11.75 7.42 -5.23
N SER A 111 10.56 6.89 -5.02
CA SER A 111 10.01 5.78 -5.81
C SER A 111 8.79 6.25 -6.57
N LEU A 112 8.69 5.89 -7.86
CA LEU A 112 7.57 6.27 -8.70
C LEU A 112 6.71 5.05 -9.01
N GLU A 113 5.41 5.12 -8.74
CA GLU A 113 4.45 4.07 -9.02
C GLU A 113 3.21 4.60 -9.74
N VAL A 114 2.54 3.70 -10.45
CA VAL A 114 1.25 3.97 -11.09
C VAL A 114 0.16 3.19 -10.37
N VAL A 115 -0.94 3.88 -10.06
CA VAL A 115 -2.16 3.24 -9.54
C VAL A 115 -3.29 3.37 -10.54
N ARG A 116 -4.11 2.31 -10.67
CA ARG A 116 -5.19 2.25 -11.65
C ARG A 116 -6.37 3.14 -11.28
N CYS A 117 -6.70 3.24 -9.99
CA CYS A 117 -7.72 4.16 -9.48
C CYS A 117 -7.62 4.26 -7.96
N LEU A 118 -7.73 5.48 -7.42
CA LEU A 118 -7.76 5.78 -5.99
C LEU A 118 -9.19 6.01 -5.45
N GLY A 119 -10.19 5.94 -6.32
CA GLY A 119 -11.59 6.15 -5.93
C GLY A 119 -12.04 7.63 -5.86
N ALA A 120 -11.12 8.58 -5.81
CA ALA A 120 -11.41 10.00 -5.64
C ALA A 120 -11.46 10.76 -6.99
N CYS A 121 -12.22 10.26 -7.97
CA CYS A 121 -12.24 10.74 -9.36
C CYS A 121 -12.66 12.20 -9.50
N ALA A 122 -13.49 12.72 -8.60
CA ALA A 122 -13.91 14.12 -8.60
C ALA A 122 -12.71 15.08 -8.42
N LEU A 123 -11.70 14.66 -7.67
CA LEU A 123 -10.49 15.43 -7.33
C LEU A 123 -9.34 15.21 -8.33
N GLY A 124 -9.58 14.44 -9.41
CA GLY A 124 -8.55 14.11 -10.40
C GLY A 124 -8.08 15.31 -11.25
N PRO A 125 -6.84 15.27 -11.77
CA PRO A 125 -5.83 14.22 -11.55
C PRO A 125 -5.27 14.20 -10.14
N ILE A 126 -4.98 13.00 -9.60
CA ILE A 126 -4.49 12.82 -8.23
C ILE A 126 -3.12 12.16 -8.26
N MET A 127 -2.23 12.67 -7.45
CA MET A 127 -0.96 12.06 -7.06
C MET A 127 -0.95 11.87 -5.55
N VAL A 128 -0.41 10.76 -5.08
CA VAL A 128 -0.23 10.50 -3.64
C VAL A 128 1.26 10.43 -3.37
N VAL A 129 1.72 11.15 -2.37
CA VAL A 129 3.10 11.05 -1.87
C VAL A 129 3.04 10.45 -0.47
N ASN A 130 3.67 9.31 -0.29
CA ASN A 130 3.49 8.45 0.88
C ASN A 130 2.01 8.13 1.10
N GLU A 131 1.36 8.76 2.04
CA GLU A 131 -0.09 8.59 2.32
C GLU A 131 -0.89 9.87 2.08
N GLU A 132 -0.21 10.98 1.69
CA GLU A 132 -0.85 12.27 1.48
C GLU A 132 -1.35 12.44 0.04
N PRO A 133 -2.66 12.60 -0.18
CA PRO A 133 -3.22 12.80 -1.50
C PRO A 133 -3.15 14.27 -1.92
N HIS A 134 -2.65 14.51 -3.13
CA HIS A 134 -2.59 15.81 -3.79
C HIS A 134 -3.57 15.83 -4.95
N ALA A 135 -4.61 16.66 -4.85
CA ALA A 135 -5.69 16.77 -5.82
C ALA A 135 -5.40 17.85 -6.88
N TYR A 136 -6.14 17.78 -8.02
CA TYR A 136 -6.06 18.75 -9.10
C TYR A 136 -4.63 19.01 -9.57
N MET A 137 -3.88 17.93 -9.70
CA MET A 137 -2.46 17.98 -10.05
C MET A 137 -2.26 18.32 -11.53
N SER A 138 -1.18 19.03 -11.80
CA SER A 138 -0.62 19.26 -13.14
C SER A 138 0.84 18.84 -13.16
N ALA A 139 1.46 18.73 -14.33
CA ALA A 139 2.87 18.41 -14.47
C ALA A 139 3.76 19.39 -13.67
N ASP A 140 3.49 20.70 -13.79
CA ASP A 140 4.28 21.73 -13.09
C ASP A 140 4.13 21.65 -11.55
N LYS A 141 2.90 21.40 -11.07
CA LYS A 141 2.65 21.21 -9.65
C LYS A 141 3.37 19.96 -9.12
N ALA A 142 3.39 18.89 -9.89
CA ALA A 142 4.06 17.65 -9.51
C ALA A 142 5.58 17.84 -9.42
N ILE A 143 6.21 18.47 -10.40
CA ILE A 143 7.64 18.83 -10.39
C ILE A 143 7.93 19.76 -9.19
N GLY A 144 7.13 20.79 -8.98
CA GLY A 144 7.30 21.71 -7.85
C GLY A 144 7.17 21.03 -6.49
N LEU A 145 6.31 20.01 -6.37
CA LEU A 145 6.19 19.21 -5.15
C LEU A 145 7.45 18.36 -4.91
N ILE A 146 7.92 17.66 -5.94
CA ILE A 146 9.16 16.85 -5.85
C ILE A 146 10.35 17.75 -5.48
N ALA A 147 10.49 18.92 -6.09
CA ALA A 147 11.57 19.86 -5.76
C ALA A 147 11.52 20.33 -4.30
N LYS A 148 10.31 20.57 -3.74
CA LYS A 148 10.15 20.93 -2.32
C LYS A 148 10.53 19.78 -1.40
N LEU A 149 10.14 18.55 -1.73
CA LEU A 149 10.48 17.34 -0.98
C LEU A 149 11.97 17.07 -1.02
N ALA A 150 12.61 17.20 -2.19
CA ALA A 150 14.05 17.05 -2.35
C ALA A 150 14.85 18.08 -1.52
N ALA A 151 14.30 19.30 -1.36
CA ALA A 151 14.90 20.37 -0.55
C ALA A 151 14.61 20.24 0.95
N GLY A 152 13.88 19.21 1.41
CA GLY A 152 13.50 19.01 2.81
C GLY A 152 12.55 20.10 3.37
N LYS A 153 11.89 20.88 2.50
CA LYS A 153 11.01 22.00 2.89
C LYS A 153 9.55 21.61 3.15
N VAL A 154 9.19 20.37 2.92
CA VAL A 154 7.90 19.81 3.31
C VAL A 154 8.22 18.78 4.39
N GLU A 155 7.85 19.08 5.62
CA GLU A 155 7.67 18.06 6.63
C GLU A 155 6.57 17.14 6.09
N GLY A 156 6.99 16.08 5.36
CA GLY A 156 6.14 14.91 5.26
C GLY A 156 5.82 14.60 6.72
N ARG A 157 4.55 14.58 7.10
CA ARG A 157 4.16 14.03 8.39
C ARG A 157 4.88 12.72 8.52
N GLY A 158 5.98 12.76 9.27
CA GLY A 158 6.78 11.59 9.57
C GLY A 158 5.79 10.54 9.99
N ARG A 159 5.95 9.33 9.48
CA ARG A 159 5.17 8.19 9.92
C ARG A 159 4.82 8.36 11.38
N GLU A 160 3.59 8.73 11.65
CA GLU A 160 3.06 8.47 12.97
C GLU A 160 3.17 6.96 13.09
N THR A 161 4.16 6.51 13.84
CA THR A 161 4.12 5.21 14.48
C THR A 161 2.83 5.29 15.27
N GLY A 162 1.73 4.82 14.66
CA GLY A 162 0.48 4.68 15.35
C GLY A 162 0.80 3.97 16.66
N PRO A 163 0.16 4.33 17.77
CA PRO A 163 0.40 3.70 19.03
C PRO A 163 0.37 2.20 18.76
N SER A 164 1.41 1.50 19.24
CA SER A 164 1.41 0.06 19.33
C SER A 164 0.08 -0.33 19.93
N GLY A 165 -0.89 -0.66 19.04
CA GLY A 165 -2.26 -0.88 19.45
C GLY A 165 -2.25 -2.07 20.39
N GLU A 166 -2.48 -1.82 21.66
CA GLU A 166 -3.15 -2.80 22.48
C GLU A 166 -4.30 -3.33 21.64
N ALA A 167 -4.20 -4.58 21.26
CA ALA A 167 -5.29 -5.30 20.65
C ALA A 167 -6.48 -5.09 21.58
N PRO A 168 -7.60 -4.53 21.13
CA PRO A 168 -8.78 -4.50 21.97
C PRO A 168 -9.12 -5.97 22.23
N ALA A 169 -8.99 -6.38 23.47
CA ALA A 169 -9.62 -7.58 24.00
C ALA A 169 -11.15 -7.32 23.95
N GLY A 170 -11.67 -7.29 22.74
CA GLY A 170 -13.06 -7.12 22.41
C GLY A 170 -13.53 -8.43 21.85
N THR A 171 -14.14 -9.25 22.71
CA THR A 171 -15.10 -10.27 22.32
C THR A 171 -15.88 -9.77 21.11
N VAL A 172 -15.58 -10.36 19.95
CA VAL A 172 -16.47 -10.26 18.78
C VAL A 172 -17.73 -11.01 19.17
N GLY A 173 -18.64 -10.31 19.85
CA GLY A 173 -20.01 -10.74 19.98
C GLY A 173 -20.56 -10.89 18.56
N ARG A 174 -20.81 -12.14 18.14
CA ARG A 174 -21.60 -12.42 16.93
C ARG A 174 -22.83 -11.53 16.98
N PRO A 175 -23.07 -10.66 15.99
CA PRO A 175 -24.35 -10.00 15.89
C PRO A 175 -25.41 -11.11 15.83
N ALA A 176 -26.37 -11.03 16.74
CA ALA A 176 -27.57 -11.90 16.72
C ALA A 176 -28.10 -11.84 15.29
N ARG A 177 -28.30 -13.01 14.69
CA ARG A 177 -29.03 -13.16 13.41
C ARG A 177 -30.32 -12.36 13.52
N ALA A 178 -30.37 -11.20 12.90
CA ALA A 178 -31.63 -10.56 12.60
C ALA A 178 -32.40 -11.56 11.75
N ALA A 179 -33.65 -11.83 12.18
CA ALA A 179 -34.56 -12.76 11.55
C ALA A 179 -34.58 -12.49 10.04
N GLU A 180 -34.22 -13.52 9.29
CA GLU A 180 -34.29 -13.60 7.86
C GLU A 180 -35.75 -13.35 7.44
N ALA A 181 -36.06 -12.12 7.04
CA ALA A 181 -37.31 -11.83 6.36
C ALA A 181 -37.26 -12.58 5.03
N ALA A 182 -38.10 -13.64 4.93
CA ALA A 182 -38.23 -14.46 3.76
C ALA A 182 -38.47 -13.55 2.53
N ARG A 183 -37.56 -13.54 1.58
CA ARG A 183 -37.78 -12.94 0.26
C ARG A 183 -38.89 -13.73 -0.41
N PRO A 184 -39.93 -13.09 -0.96
CA PRO A 184 -40.94 -13.81 -1.73
C PRO A 184 -40.24 -14.48 -2.95
N PRO A 185 -40.73 -15.64 -3.37
CA PRO A 185 -40.18 -16.35 -4.52
C PRO A 185 -40.27 -15.47 -5.78
N VAL A 186 -39.17 -15.39 -6.52
CA VAL A 186 -39.13 -14.70 -7.79
C VAL A 186 -39.91 -15.53 -8.81
N ASP A 187 -40.98 -14.96 -9.33
CA ASP A 187 -41.79 -15.57 -10.39
C ASP A 187 -41.00 -15.48 -11.71
N LEU A 188 -40.46 -16.61 -12.16
CA LEU A 188 -39.73 -16.74 -13.40
C LEU A 188 -40.61 -16.94 -14.63
N SER A 189 -41.93 -16.91 -14.50
CA SER A 189 -42.85 -17.16 -15.62
C SER A 189 -42.94 -15.99 -16.63
N SER A 190 -42.33 -14.84 -16.32
CA SER A 190 -42.35 -13.63 -17.16
C SER A 190 -41.13 -13.40 -17.99
N VAL A 191 -40.18 -14.35 -18.07
CA VAL A 191 -38.96 -14.20 -18.91
C VAL A 191 -39.30 -14.64 -20.33
N PRO A 192 -39.25 -13.73 -21.34
CA PRO A 192 -39.46 -14.11 -22.72
C PRO A 192 -38.33 -14.99 -23.22
N PRO A 193 -38.60 -15.98 -24.11
CA PRO A 193 -37.54 -16.82 -24.67
C PRO A 193 -36.60 -15.99 -25.50
N ALA A 194 -35.27 -16.26 -25.33
CA ALA A 194 -34.23 -15.65 -26.14
C ALA A 194 -34.39 -16.05 -27.59
N GLY A 195 -34.57 -15.06 -28.48
CA GLY A 195 -34.53 -15.21 -29.91
C GLY A 195 -33.09 -15.12 -30.45
#